data_2dc47b56fe2c733075761aa70e37d97d
#
_entry.id   2dc47b56fe2c733075761aa70e37d97d
#
_cell.length_a   1.000
_cell.length_b   1.000
_cell.length_c   1.000
_cell.angle_alpha   90.00
_cell.angle_beta   90.00
_cell.angle_gamma   90.00
#
_symmetry.space_group_name_H-M   'P 1'
#
loop_
_entity.id
_entity.type
_entity.pdbx_description
1 polymer ?
#
loop_
_entity_poly.entity_id
_entity_poly.type
_entity_poly.pdbx_seq_one_letter_code
_entity_poly.pdbx_strand_id
1 'polypeptide(L)'
;MTIHIGATPGQIAETVLMPGDPYRARWAAETFLDGAELVNEVRGMLGFTGTYKGNRVTIQGSGMGMPSLSIYANELITTYGAQTLIRIGSCGGMQAHVTVRDVIIAMSATTITSPSSAIFREVNFAPTADYGLLAAAVAAAEAKGTQTHVGGIYSSDVFYAERPDLDEQMVRHGILGVEMEAAELYTLAARHKRRALAVLTVSDHLQTGEALPAEDREKSFGDMVEIALAAAFN
;
A
#
# COMPACT_ATOMS: atom_id res chain seq x y z
N MET A 1 13.58 17.86 -8.16
CA MET A 1 13.89 17.30 -6.82
C MET A 1 13.02 17.97 -5.78
N THR A 2 12.53 17.19 -4.84
CA THR A 2 11.81 17.68 -3.65
C THR A 2 12.72 17.52 -2.42
N ILE A 3 12.20 17.80 -1.22
CA ILE A 3 12.96 17.64 0.03
C ILE A 3 13.21 16.14 0.35
N HIS A 4 12.30 15.26 -0.05
CA HIS A 4 12.35 13.84 0.33
C HIS A 4 12.59 12.89 -0.85
N ILE A 5 12.46 13.37 -2.09
CA ILE A 5 12.70 12.60 -3.32
C ILE A 5 13.74 13.33 -4.18
N GLY A 6 14.91 12.70 -4.35
CA GLY A 6 16.05 13.25 -5.09
C GLY A 6 15.97 13.05 -6.61
N ALA A 7 14.96 12.36 -7.10
CA ALA A 7 14.78 12.13 -8.55
C ALA A 7 14.68 13.45 -9.33
N THR A 8 15.21 13.44 -10.54
CA THR A 8 15.05 14.56 -11.49
C THR A 8 13.71 14.44 -12.24
N PRO A 9 13.23 15.54 -12.87
CA PRO A 9 12.03 15.49 -13.69
C PRO A 9 12.13 14.39 -14.76
N GLY A 10 11.07 13.60 -14.87
CA GLY A 10 11.01 12.49 -15.82
C GLY A 10 11.59 11.16 -15.34
N GLN A 11 12.28 11.10 -14.20
CA GLN A 11 12.76 9.83 -13.65
C GLN A 11 11.68 9.00 -12.96
N ILE A 12 10.68 9.62 -12.37
CA ILE A 12 9.52 8.94 -11.75
C ILE A 12 8.46 8.64 -12.82
N ALA A 13 7.89 7.44 -12.79
CA ALA A 13 6.80 7.04 -13.67
C ALA A 13 5.44 7.57 -13.17
N GLU A 14 4.43 7.61 -14.06
CA GLU A 14 3.05 7.96 -13.68
C GLU A 14 2.40 6.89 -12.77
N THR A 15 2.86 5.64 -12.87
CA THR A 15 2.45 4.54 -12.00
C THR A 15 3.52 4.29 -10.95
N VAL A 16 3.13 4.32 -9.68
CA VAL A 16 4.03 4.14 -8.55
C VAL A 16 3.50 3.08 -7.59
N LEU A 17 4.31 2.05 -7.34
CA LEU A 17 4.09 1.11 -6.25
C LEU A 17 4.80 1.60 -4.99
N MET A 18 4.11 1.53 -3.84
CA MET A 18 4.57 2.12 -2.59
C MET A 18 4.63 1.08 -1.46
N PRO A 19 5.75 0.36 -1.29
CA PRO A 19 6.01 -0.38 -0.06
C PRO A 19 6.40 0.57 1.08
N GLY A 20 6.10 0.20 2.32
CA GLY A 20 6.58 0.94 3.50
C GLY A 20 8.08 0.84 3.68
N ASP A 21 8.62 -0.35 3.46
CA ASP A 21 10.02 -0.70 3.64
C ASP A 21 10.86 -0.37 2.40
N PRO A 22 11.95 0.43 2.52
CA PRO A 22 12.83 0.76 1.39
C PRO A 22 13.59 -0.45 0.83
N TYR A 23 13.91 -1.45 1.63
CA TYR A 23 14.55 -2.67 1.14
C TYR A 23 13.55 -3.56 0.37
N ARG A 24 12.28 -3.55 0.75
CA ARG A 24 11.23 -4.16 -0.07
C ARG A 24 11.08 -3.44 -1.40
N ALA A 25 11.25 -2.12 -1.45
CA ALA A 25 11.26 -1.38 -2.71
C ALA A 25 12.39 -1.86 -3.63
N ARG A 26 13.60 -2.06 -3.08
CA ARG A 26 14.74 -2.62 -3.81
C ARG A 26 14.44 -4.04 -4.30
N TRP A 27 14.05 -4.93 -3.41
CA TRP A 27 13.74 -6.31 -3.75
C TRP A 27 12.68 -6.41 -4.83
N ALA A 28 11.58 -5.67 -4.71
CA ALA A 28 10.51 -5.70 -5.70
C ALA A 28 10.98 -5.14 -7.07
N ALA A 29 11.80 -4.08 -7.07
CA ALA A 29 12.34 -3.54 -8.30
C ALA A 29 13.30 -4.52 -8.99
N GLU A 30 14.24 -5.10 -8.25
CA GLU A 30 15.22 -6.07 -8.77
C GLU A 30 14.57 -7.38 -9.22
N THR A 31 13.43 -7.77 -8.61
CA THR A 31 12.74 -9.03 -8.92
C THR A 31 11.78 -8.90 -10.10
N PHE A 32 11.07 -7.79 -10.22
CA PHE A 32 9.92 -7.68 -11.12
C PHE A 32 10.10 -6.67 -12.26
N LEU A 33 11.12 -5.79 -12.21
CA LEU A 33 11.31 -4.78 -13.24
C LEU A 33 12.51 -5.05 -14.13
N ASP A 34 12.32 -4.86 -15.42
CA ASP A 34 13.41 -4.81 -16.36
C ASP A 34 14.09 -3.44 -16.30
N GLY A 35 15.44 -3.43 -16.23
CA GLY A 35 16.24 -2.21 -16.25
C GLY A 35 15.98 -1.28 -15.06
N ALA A 36 15.75 -1.84 -13.87
CA ALA A 36 15.51 -1.05 -12.66
C ALA A 36 16.71 -0.17 -12.30
N GLU A 37 16.50 1.15 -12.26
CA GLU A 37 17.51 2.14 -11.89
C GLU A 37 17.13 2.82 -10.57
N LEU A 38 18.11 3.03 -9.68
CA LEU A 38 17.94 3.78 -8.44
C LEU A 38 17.72 5.27 -8.79
N VAL A 39 16.56 5.81 -8.43
CA VAL A 39 16.19 7.22 -8.70
C VAL A 39 16.02 8.04 -7.42
N ASN A 40 15.92 7.39 -6.26
CA ASN A 40 15.89 8.05 -4.96
C ASN A 40 16.59 7.23 -3.88
N GLU A 41 17.40 7.93 -3.06
CA GLU A 41 18.00 7.39 -1.83
C GLU A 41 18.00 8.41 -0.69
N VAL A 42 17.30 9.54 -0.89
CA VAL A 42 17.20 10.58 0.13
C VAL A 42 16.62 9.99 1.41
N ARG A 43 17.30 10.24 2.53
CA ARG A 43 16.93 9.72 3.88
C ARG A 43 16.88 8.18 3.96
N GLY A 44 17.56 7.47 3.07
CA GLY A 44 17.51 6.01 2.98
C GLY A 44 16.19 5.46 2.41
N MET A 45 15.30 6.33 1.93
CA MET A 45 14.02 5.92 1.37
C MET A 45 14.17 5.62 -0.12
N LEU A 46 14.52 4.38 -0.41
CA LEU A 46 14.89 3.95 -1.76
C LEU A 46 13.72 4.00 -2.74
N GLY A 47 14.02 4.46 -3.96
CA GLY A 47 13.09 4.46 -5.08
C GLY A 47 13.77 4.02 -6.37
N PHE A 48 13.10 3.18 -7.12
CA PHE A 48 13.61 2.61 -8.37
C PHE A 48 12.60 2.80 -9.50
N THR A 49 13.07 3.07 -10.70
CA THR A 49 12.23 3.11 -11.90
C THR A 49 12.76 2.11 -12.93
N GLY A 50 11.86 1.35 -13.50
CA GLY A 50 12.14 0.39 -14.56
C GLY A 50 10.91 0.12 -15.41
N THR A 51 10.83 -1.03 -16.05
CA THR A 51 9.68 -1.43 -16.85
C THR A 51 9.14 -2.78 -16.42
N TYR A 52 7.82 -2.92 -16.47
CA TYR A 52 7.11 -4.19 -16.29
C TYR A 52 6.30 -4.48 -17.54
N LYS A 53 6.64 -5.54 -18.28
CA LYS A 53 6.01 -5.90 -19.56
C LYS A 53 5.92 -4.70 -20.53
N GLY A 54 7.01 -3.92 -20.61
CA GLY A 54 7.13 -2.74 -21.47
C GLY A 54 6.47 -1.46 -20.91
N ASN A 55 5.78 -1.51 -19.80
CA ASN A 55 5.17 -0.36 -19.15
C ASN A 55 6.10 0.21 -18.05
N ARG A 56 6.28 1.52 -18.06
CA ARG A 56 7.15 2.19 -17.11
C ARG A 56 6.50 2.27 -15.73
N VAL A 57 7.23 1.90 -14.69
CA VAL A 57 6.77 1.91 -13.30
C VAL A 57 7.88 2.31 -12.34
N THR A 58 7.52 3.03 -11.30
CA THR A 58 8.40 3.34 -10.17
C THR A 58 7.98 2.53 -8.96
N ILE A 59 8.94 2.02 -8.20
CA ILE A 59 8.71 1.45 -6.86
C ILE A 59 9.43 2.34 -5.87
N GLN A 60 8.68 3.05 -5.02
CA GLN A 60 9.20 4.06 -4.09
C GLN A 60 8.81 3.71 -2.66
N GLY A 61 9.78 3.55 -1.78
CA GLY A 61 9.53 3.39 -0.35
C GLY A 61 8.76 4.59 0.23
N SER A 62 7.86 4.34 1.16
CA SER A 62 7.02 5.38 1.77
C SER A 62 7.26 5.58 3.28
N GLY A 63 8.02 4.69 3.90
CA GLY A 63 8.13 4.61 5.36
C GLY A 63 6.89 4.00 6.01
N MET A 64 6.86 4.01 7.32
CA MET A 64 5.74 3.51 8.12
C MET A 64 4.87 4.65 8.61
N GLY A 65 3.56 4.42 8.57
CA GLY A 65 2.54 5.33 9.10
C GLY A 65 2.06 6.39 8.11
N MET A 66 0.83 6.81 8.29
CA MET A 66 0.15 7.80 7.46
C MET A 66 0.94 9.12 7.32
N PRO A 67 1.60 9.67 8.35
CA PRO A 67 2.39 10.89 8.19
C PRO A 67 3.57 10.74 7.22
N SER A 68 4.28 9.62 7.27
CA SER A 68 5.39 9.35 6.35
C SER A 68 4.88 9.16 4.92
N LEU A 69 3.89 8.28 4.73
CA LEU A 69 3.29 8.06 3.41
C LEU A 69 2.77 9.37 2.81
N SER A 70 2.11 10.22 3.60
CA SER A 70 1.56 11.50 3.18
C SER A 70 2.62 12.38 2.49
N ILE A 71 3.83 12.44 3.03
CA ILE A 71 4.95 13.21 2.47
C ILE A 71 5.29 12.68 1.07
N TYR A 72 5.60 11.40 0.96
CA TYR A 72 6.04 10.81 -0.31
C TYR A 72 4.93 10.80 -1.37
N ALA A 73 3.72 10.42 -1.00
CA ALA A 73 2.58 10.41 -1.93
C ALA A 73 2.25 11.82 -2.45
N ASN A 74 2.27 12.83 -1.58
CA ASN A 74 2.03 14.20 -2.00
C ASN A 74 3.12 14.70 -2.97
N GLU A 75 4.40 14.46 -2.69
CA GLU A 75 5.49 14.85 -3.58
C GLU A 75 5.44 14.10 -4.92
N LEU A 76 5.14 12.81 -4.92
CA LEU A 76 4.96 12.01 -6.14
C LEU A 76 3.83 12.56 -7.01
N ILE A 77 2.72 12.93 -6.41
CA ILE A 77 1.55 13.48 -7.13
C ILE A 77 1.82 14.89 -7.64
N THR A 78 2.27 15.78 -6.77
CA THR A 78 2.29 17.22 -7.06
C THR A 78 3.51 17.67 -7.85
N THR A 79 4.65 17.00 -7.66
CA THR A 79 5.92 17.36 -8.30
C THR A 79 6.26 16.44 -9.47
N TYR A 80 6.04 15.14 -9.30
CA TYR A 80 6.43 14.15 -10.31
C TYR A 80 5.27 13.69 -11.21
N GLY A 81 4.05 14.10 -10.89
CA GLY A 81 2.90 13.87 -11.77
C GLY A 81 2.33 12.45 -11.70
N ALA A 82 2.59 11.70 -10.64
CA ALA A 82 2.04 10.36 -10.45
C ALA A 82 0.50 10.36 -10.58
N GLN A 83 -0.02 9.44 -11.38
CA GLN A 83 -1.45 9.29 -11.69
C GLN A 83 -2.06 8.10 -10.96
N THR A 84 -1.27 7.04 -10.75
CA THR A 84 -1.69 5.79 -10.12
C THR A 84 -0.71 5.44 -9.01
N LEU A 85 -1.20 5.28 -7.79
CA LEU A 85 -0.41 4.91 -6.62
C LEU A 85 -0.97 3.63 -6.01
N ILE A 86 -0.15 2.59 -5.94
CA ILE A 86 -0.56 1.31 -5.36
C ILE A 86 0.33 0.98 -4.17
N ARG A 87 -0.25 0.95 -2.97
CA ARG A 87 0.44 0.45 -1.79
C ARG A 87 0.60 -1.07 -1.89
N ILE A 88 1.82 -1.54 -1.72
CA ILE A 88 2.18 -2.95 -1.60
C ILE A 88 2.76 -3.18 -0.20
N GLY A 89 1.93 -3.62 0.72
CA GLY A 89 2.25 -3.64 2.14
C GLY A 89 2.01 -4.98 2.84
N SER A 90 2.38 -5.03 4.12
CA SER A 90 1.94 -6.07 5.03
C SER A 90 0.82 -5.56 5.92
N CYS A 91 0.03 -6.47 6.48
CA CYS A 91 -1.00 -6.19 7.47
C CYS A 91 -1.12 -7.33 8.48
N GLY A 92 -1.69 -7.02 9.64
CA GLY A 92 -2.14 -8.02 10.59
C GLY A 92 -3.57 -8.46 10.25
N GLY A 93 -3.81 -9.78 10.15
CA GLY A 93 -5.14 -10.35 9.92
C GLY A 93 -6.03 -10.18 11.15
N MET A 94 -7.32 -9.85 10.93
CA MET A 94 -8.28 -9.65 12.02
C MET A 94 -9.46 -10.63 11.99
N GLN A 95 -9.72 -11.31 10.89
CA GLN A 95 -10.84 -12.25 10.74
C GLN A 95 -10.35 -13.69 10.77
N ALA A 96 -11.09 -14.60 11.41
CA ALA A 96 -10.70 -16.00 11.54
C ALA A 96 -10.52 -16.75 10.20
N HIS A 97 -11.12 -16.25 9.11
CA HIS A 97 -10.99 -16.83 7.77
C HIS A 97 -9.86 -16.19 6.94
N VAL A 98 -9.18 -15.20 7.48
CA VAL A 98 -8.03 -14.54 6.86
C VAL A 98 -6.76 -15.11 7.48
N THR A 99 -5.93 -15.81 6.72
CA THR A 99 -4.76 -16.50 7.26
C THR A 99 -3.44 -15.83 6.86
N VAL A 100 -2.38 -16.13 7.59
CA VAL A 100 -1.04 -15.64 7.25
C VAL A 100 -0.67 -16.07 5.83
N ARG A 101 -0.12 -15.17 5.03
CA ARG A 101 0.20 -15.23 3.59
C ARG A 101 -0.98 -14.95 2.66
N ASP A 102 -2.23 -14.90 3.12
CA ASP A 102 -3.33 -14.44 2.28
C ASP A 102 -3.10 -13.00 1.81
N VAL A 103 -3.73 -12.63 0.70
CA VAL A 103 -3.67 -11.27 0.16
C VAL A 103 -5.00 -10.57 0.41
N ILE A 104 -4.95 -9.36 0.97
CA ILE A 104 -6.11 -8.48 1.10
C ILE A 104 -6.03 -7.40 0.01
N ILE A 105 -7.08 -7.29 -0.80
CA ILE A 105 -7.30 -6.19 -1.74
C ILE A 105 -8.25 -5.21 -1.03
N ALA A 106 -7.72 -4.09 -0.56
CA ALA A 106 -8.44 -3.20 0.34
C ALA A 106 -9.41 -2.28 -0.42
N MET A 107 -10.70 -2.56 -0.31
CA MET A 107 -11.75 -1.76 -0.92
C MET A 107 -11.91 -0.40 -0.24
N SER A 108 -11.77 -0.34 1.07
CA SER A 108 -11.84 0.87 1.89
C SER A 108 -10.92 0.77 3.08
N ALA A 109 -10.55 1.90 3.65
CA ALA A 109 -9.71 1.95 4.84
C ALA A 109 -10.30 2.90 5.88
N THR A 110 -10.74 2.36 7.02
CA THR A 110 -11.17 3.19 8.16
C THR A 110 -9.96 3.61 8.98
N THR A 111 -10.08 4.74 9.69
CA THR A 111 -9.04 5.23 10.61
C THR A 111 -9.66 6.14 11.65
N ILE A 112 -9.00 6.26 12.82
CA ILE A 112 -9.34 7.27 13.83
C ILE A 112 -8.59 8.58 13.61
N THR A 113 -7.51 8.55 12.82
CA THR A 113 -6.68 9.72 12.49
C THR A 113 -6.26 9.62 11.03
N SER A 114 -6.04 10.77 10.37
CA SER A 114 -5.38 10.85 9.08
C SER A 114 -4.92 12.29 8.88
N PRO A 115 -3.67 12.54 8.46
CA PRO A 115 -3.17 13.88 8.24
C PRO A 115 -4.05 14.73 7.32
N SER A 116 -4.59 14.14 6.27
CA SER A 116 -5.41 14.85 5.28
C SER A 116 -6.90 14.91 5.64
N SER A 117 -7.39 14.13 6.62
CA SER A 117 -8.81 14.10 6.96
C SER A 117 -9.26 15.26 7.85
N ALA A 118 -8.34 15.96 8.49
CA ALA A 118 -8.64 17.09 9.38
C ALA A 118 -9.48 18.20 8.72
N ILE A 119 -9.45 18.30 7.40
CA ILE A 119 -10.25 19.28 6.63
C ILE A 119 -11.76 18.98 6.65
N PHE A 120 -12.15 17.74 6.90
CA PHE A 120 -13.56 17.32 6.85
C PHE A 120 -14.33 17.66 8.13
N ARG A 121 -13.63 18.00 9.22
CA ARG A 121 -14.21 18.38 10.52
C ARG A 121 -15.24 17.35 11.03
N GLU A 122 -16.53 17.67 10.89
CA GLU A 122 -17.65 16.86 11.39
C GLU A 122 -18.13 15.78 10.39
N VAL A 123 -17.60 15.79 9.15
CA VAL A 123 -17.98 14.84 8.11
C VAL A 123 -17.05 13.62 8.18
N ASN A 124 -17.63 12.44 8.24
CA ASN A 124 -16.88 11.19 8.12
C ASN A 124 -16.58 10.94 6.62
N PHE A 125 -15.37 11.27 6.19
CA PHE A 125 -14.90 10.88 4.86
C PHE A 125 -14.63 9.37 4.83
N ALA A 126 -15.02 8.70 3.75
CA ALA A 126 -14.80 7.27 3.55
C ALA A 126 -13.62 7.04 2.58
N PRO A 127 -12.39 6.82 3.06
CA PRO A 127 -11.25 6.51 2.22
C PRO A 127 -11.50 5.23 1.43
N THR A 128 -11.56 5.34 0.10
CA THR A 128 -12.01 4.26 -0.79
C THR A 128 -11.05 4.11 -1.96
N ALA A 129 -10.78 2.87 -2.37
CA ALA A 129 -9.95 2.54 -3.52
C ALA A 129 -10.61 2.99 -4.85
N ASP A 130 -9.78 3.18 -5.87
CA ASP A 130 -10.25 3.27 -7.25
C ASP A 130 -10.87 1.94 -7.69
N TYR A 131 -12.12 1.98 -8.17
CA TYR A 131 -12.84 0.77 -8.55
C TYR A 131 -12.19 0.03 -9.71
N GLY A 132 -11.64 0.73 -10.69
CA GLY A 132 -10.97 0.11 -11.84
C GLY A 132 -9.74 -0.68 -11.41
N LEU A 133 -8.91 -0.11 -10.53
CA LEU A 133 -7.75 -0.80 -9.95
C LEU A 133 -8.17 -1.98 -9.08
N LEU A 134 -9.21 -1.83 -8.27
CA LEU A 134 -9.75 -2.91 -7.43
C LEU A 134 -10.19 -4.09 -8.29
N ALA A 135 -11.02 -3.85 -9.30
CA ALA A 135 -11.55 -4.88 -10.17
C ALA A 135 -10.43 -5.60 -10.95
N ALA A 136 -9.44 -4.85 -11.45
CA ALA A 136 -8.28 -5.41 -12.13
C ALA A 136 -7.41 -6.27 -11.18
N ALA A 137 -7.24 -5.87 -9.93
CA ALA A 137 -6.50 -6.63 -8.92
C ALA A 137 -7.22 -7.95 -8.59
N VAL A 138 -8.55 -7.92 -8.45
CA VAL A 138 -9.35 -9.13 -8.22
C VAL A 138 -9.19 -10.10 -9.39
N ALA A 139 -9.37 -9.63 -10.62
CA ALA A 139 -9.20 -10.47 -11.81
C ALA A 139 -7.79 -11.06 -11.94
N ALA A 140 -6.76 -10.28 -11.60
CA ALA A 140 -5.37 -10.75 -11.58
C ALA A 140 -5.13 -11.84 -10.53
N ALA A 141 -5.70 -11.67 -9.34
CA ALA A 141 -5.61 -12.65 -8.25
C ALA A 141 -6.32 -13.97 -8.61
N GLU A 142 -7.52 -13.89 -9.18
CA GLU A 142 -8.27 -15.06 -9.66
C GLU A 142 -7.51 -15.81 -10.76
N ALA A 143 -6.97 -15.09 -11.75
CA ALA A 143 -6.19 -15.70 -12.83
C ALA A 143 -4.92 -16.39 -12.32
N LYS A 144 -4.33 -15.89 -11.23
CA LYS A 144 -3.15 -16.47 -10.58
C LYS A 144 -3.50 -17.63 -9.63
N GLY A 145 -4.76 -17.72 -9.18
CA GLY A 145 -5.19 -18.69 -8.16
C GLY A 145 -4.70 -18.35 -6.75
N THR A 146 -4.39 -17.07 -6.50
CA THR A 146 -3.95 -16.61 -5.17
C THR A 146 -5.15 -16.45 -4.24
N GLN A 147 -5.06 -16.99 -3.01
CA GLN A 147 -6.09 -16.78 -1.99
C GLN A 147 -6.17 -15.29 -1.63
N THR A 148 -7.33 -14.68 -1.88
CA THR A 148 -7.53 -13.25 -1.67
C THR A 148 -8.83 -12.94 -0.95
N HIS A 149 -8.82 -11.83 -0.22
CA HIS A 149 -10.00 -11.27 0.45
C HIS A 149 -10.18 -9.82 0.01
N VAL A 150 -11.41 -9.43 -0.30
CA VAL A 150 -11.75 -8.06 -0.70
C VAL A 150 -12.65 -7.44 0.35
N GLY A 151 -12.27 -6.32 0.93
CA GLY A 151 -13.08 -5.66 1.97
C GLY A 151 -12.41 -4.48 2.63
N GLY A 152 -13.01 -4.04 3.73
CA GLY A 152 -12.51 -2.93 4.53
C GLY A 152 -11.33 -3.34 5.41
N ILE A 153 -10.41 -2.41 5.60
CA ILE A 153 -9.27 -2.53 6.50
C ILE A 153 -9.23 -1.37 7.50
N TYR A 154 -8.38 -1.48 8.51
CA TYR A 154 -8.12 -0.41 9.48
C TYR A 154 -6.68 0.10 9.34
N SER A 155 -6.54 1.43 9.16
CA SER A 155 -5.24 2.10 9.21
C SER A 155 -5.02 2.73 10.58
N SER A 156 -4.01 2.25 11.31
CA SER A 156 -3.65 2.69 12.66
C SER A 156 -2.37 3.53 12.65
N ASP A 157 -2.30 4.58 13.46
CA ASP A 157 -1.06 5.33 13.69
C ASP A 157 -0.18 4.69 14.78
N VAL A 158 -0.72 3.70 15.51
CA VAL A 158 -0.04 3.09 16.65
C VAL A 158 0.08 1.58 16.43
N PHE A 159 1.33 1.10 16.27
CA PHE A 159 1.59 -0.33 16.08
C PHE A 159 1.41 -1.14 17.37
N TYR A 160 1.92 -0.64 18.49
CA TYR A 160 1.77 -1.26 19.81
C TYR A 160 0.59 -0.62 20.55
N ALA A 161 -0.62 -0.74 19.99
CA ALA A 161 -1.82 -0.21 20.59
C ALA A 161 -2.38 -1.17 21.65
N GLU A 162 -2.71 -0.62 22.83
CA GLU A 162 -3.45 -1.34 23.87
C GLU A 162 -4.93 -0.95 23.83
N ARG A 163 -5.60 -1.27 22.72
CA ARG A 163 -7.00 -0.93 22.47
C ARG A 163 -7.83 -2.17 22.08
N PRO A 164 -7.90 -3.19 22.98
CA PRO A 164 -8.67 -4.40 22.71
C PRO A 164 -10.16 -4.12 22.46
N ASP A 165 -10.70 -3.07 23.07
CA ASP A 165 -12.07 -2.58 22.84
C ASP A 165 -12.30 -2.18 21.37
N LEU A 166 -11.34 -1.50 20.76
CA LEU A 166 -11.42 -1.08 19.37
C LEU A 166 -11.21 -2.27 18.42
N ASP A 167 -10.24 -3.11 18.71
CA ASP A 167 -9.96 -4.30 17.91
C ASP A 167 -11.16 -5.25 17.86
N GLU A 168 -11.84 -5.45 19.00
CA GLU A 168 -13.10 -6.22 19.05
C GLU A 168 -14.17 -5.61 18.14
N GLN A 169 -14.33 -4.28 18.16
CA GLN A 169 -15.30 -3.63 17.28
C GLN A 169 -14.91 -3.75 15.80
N MET A 170 -13.63 -3.63 15.45
CA MET A 170 -13.16 -3.82 14.07
C MET A 170 -13.48 -5.25 13.59
N VAL A 171 -13.22 -6.27 14.42
CA VAL A 171 -13.54 -7.67 14.12
C VAL A 171 -15.05 -7.86 13.93
N ARG A 172 -15.89 -7.33 14.84
CA ARG A 172 -17.35 -7.44 14.76
C ARG A 172 -17.93 -6.80 13.51
N HIS A 173 -17.29 -5.76 12.99
CA HIS A 173 -17.74 -5.05 11.78
C HIS A 173 -17.07 -5.54 10.49
N GLY A 174 -16.40 -6.71 10.54
CA GLY A 174 -15.86 -7.37 9.35
C GLY A 174 -14.61 -6.75 8.76
N ILE A 175 -13.87 -5.95 9.54
CA ILE A 175 -12.57 -5.43 9.09
C ILE A 175 -11.60 -6.60 8.93
N LEU A 176 -11.01 -6.73 7.74
CA LEU A 176 -10.18 -7.88 7.35
C LEU A 176 -8.79 -7.84 7.98
N GLY A 177 -8.20 -6.66 8.09
CA GLY A 177 -6.85 -6.51 8.61
C GLY A 177 -6.52 -5.09 9.03
N VAL A 178 -5.42 -4.94 9.76
CA VAL A 178 -4.87 -3.67 10.21
C VAL A 178 -3.52 -3.41 9.57
N GLU A 179 -3.30 -2.17 9.14
CA GLU A 179 -2.04 -1.65 8.60
C GLU A 179 -1.90 -0.17 9.00
N MET A 180 -1.02 0.62 8.37
CA MET A 180 -0.73 1.94 8.91
C MET A 180 -0.81 3.09 7.87
N GLU A 181 -1.27 2.90 6.63
CA GLU A 181 -1.09 3.91 5.57
C GLU A 181 -2.26 4.10 4.60
N ALA A 182 -3.06 3.08 4.33
CA ALA A 182 -4.01 3.07 3.21
C ALA A 182 -5.08 4.16 3.30
N ALA A 183 -5.55 4.51 4.50
CA ALA A 183 -6.56 5.55 4.68
C ALA A 183 -6.06 6.92 4.20
N GLU A 184 -4.79 7.25 4.48
CA GLU A 184 -4.17 8.49 4.02
C GLU A 184 -3.92 8.46 2.51
N LEU A 185 -3.45 7.33 1.97
CA LEU A 185 -3.24 7.17 0.53
C LEU A 185 -4.53 7.43 -0.26
N TYR A 186 -5.64 6.82 0.15
CA TYR A 186 -6.93 7.00 -0.50
C TYR A 186 -7.45 8.44 -0.37
N THR A 187 -7.26 9.04 0.79
CA THR A 187 -7.67 10.45 1.04
C THR A 187 -6.89 11.41 0.15
N LEU A 188 -5.58 11.27 0.05
CA LEU A 188 -4.74 12.08 -0.83
C LEU A 188 -5.06 11.86 -2.31
N ALA A 189 -5.23 10.61 -2.74
CA ALA A 189 -5.60 10.29 -4.11
C ALA A 189 -6.92 10.94 -4.50
N ALA A 190 -7.95 10.85 -3.65
CA ALA A 190 -9.23 11.51 -3.86
C ALA A 190 -9.08 13.03 -3.98
N ARG A 191 -8.32 13.66 -3.07
CA ARG A 191 -8.04 15.11 -3.08
C ARG A 191 -7.42 15.57 -4.41
N HIS A 192 -6.50 14.78 -4.94
CA HIS A 192 -5.75 15.11 -6.15
C HIS A 192 -6.34 14.50 -7.43
N LYS A 193 -7.50 13.82 -7.35
CA LYS A 193 -8.14 13.12 -8.48
C LYS A 193 -7.18 12.10 -9.12
N ARG A 194 -6.53 11.31 -8.27
CA ARG A 194 -5.63 10.22 -8.65
C ARG A 194 -6.24 8.88 -8.32
N ARG A 195 -5.75 7.83 -8.97
CA ARG A 195 -6.17 6.46 -8.68
C ARG A 195 -5.29 5.88 -7.58
N ALA A 196 -5.89 5.19 -6.61
CA ALA A 196 -5.14 4.49 -5.57
C ALA A 196 -5.75 3.15 -5.21
N LEU A 197 -4.89 2.22 -4.81
CA LEU A 197 -5.25 0.91 -4.30
C LEU A 197 -4.24 0.49 -3.21
N ALA A 198 -4.65 -0.34 -2.26
CA ALA A 198 -3.75 -1.07 -1.38
C ALA A 198 -3.98 -2.58 -1.58
N VAL A 199 -2.89 -3.28 -1.88
CA VAL A 199 -2.79 -4.74 -1.94
C VAL A 199 -1.84 -5.16 -0.83
N LEU A 200 -2.29 -6.02 0.07
CA LEU A 200 -1.61 -6.29 1.32
C LEU A 200 -1.44 -7.80 1.51
N THR A 201 -0.27 -8.23 1.95
CA THR A 201 -0.07 -9.61 2.41
C THR A 201 -0.23 -9.67 3.93
N VAL A 202 -0.98 -10.64 4.41
CA VAL A 202 -1.13 -10.92 5.84
C VAL A 202 0.17 -11.48 6.39
N SER A 203 0.87 -10.71 7.22
CA SER A 203 2.16 -11.08 7.81
C SER A 203 2.04 -11.68 9.20
N ASP A 204 0.97 -11.37 9.90
CA ASP A 204 0.66 -11.83 11.25
C ASP A 204 -0.85 -11.80 11.49
N HIS A 205 -1.32 -12.45 12.53
CA HIS A 205 -2.73 -12.55 12.83
C HIS A 205 -3.01 -12.18 14.30
N LEU A 206 -3.82 -11.14 14.51
CA LEU A 206 -4.04 -10.58 15.85
C LEU A 206 -4.73 -11.54 16.83
N GLN A 207 -5.60 -12.42 16.33
CA GLN A 207 -6.35 -13.35 17.19
C GLN A 207 -5.59 -14.64 17.49
N THR A 208 -4.83 -15.16 16.51
CA THR A 208 -4.12 -16.44 16.67
C THR A 208 -2.69 -16.28 17.17
N GLY A 209 -2.11 -15.09 17.03
CA GLY A 209 -0.70 -14.81 17.34
C GLY A 209 0.28 -15.42 16.34
N GLU A 210 -0.20 -16.00 15.24
CA GLU A 210 0.66 -16.49 14.16
C GLU A 210 1.37 -15.33 13.47
N ALA A 211 2.63 -15.48 13.12
CA ALA A 211 3.41 -14.44 12.46
C ALA A 211 4.49 -15.03 11.56
N LEU A 212 4.76 -14.36 10.44
CA LEU A 212 5.90 -14.67 9.58
C LEU A 212 7.21 -14.24 10.23
N PRO A 213 8.30 -15.01 10.04
CA PRO A 213 9.65 -14.55 10.35
C PRO A 213 9.99 -13.23 9.66
N ALA A 214 10.89 -12.44 10.26
CA ALA A 214 11.24 -11.11 9.72
C ALA A 214 11.79 -11.16 8.28
N GLU A 215 12.62 -12.17 7.98
CA GLU A 215 13.21 -12.39 6.65
C GLU A 215 12.16 -12.76 5.59
N ASP A 216 11.09 -13.46 5.97
CA ASP A 216 9.96 -13.75 5.09
C ASP A 216 9.15 -12.48 4.76
N ARG A 217 9.03 -11.55 5.72
CA ARG A 217 8.34 -10.27 5.53
C ARG A 217 9.01 -9.35 4.50
N GLU A 218 10.29 -9.55 4.22
CA GLU A 218 11.02 -8.79 3.21
C GLU A 218 10.79 -9.33 1.78
N LYS A 219 10.80 -10.67 1.63
CA LYS A 219 10.98 -11.33 0.33
C LYS A 219 9.87 -12.27 -0.12
N SER A 220 8.88 -12.60 0.74
CA SER A 220 7.86 -13.61 0.41
C SER A 220 6.54 -13.07 -0.14
N PHE A 221 6.49 -11.79 -0.53
CA PHE A 221 5.26 -11.11 -0.95
C PHE A 221 5.12 -10.98 -2.47
N GLY A 222 5.65 -11.95 -3.23
CA GLY A 222 5.65 -11.93 -4.69
C GLY A 222 4.26 -11.83 -5.29
N ASP A 223 3.30 -12.61 -4.78
CA ASP A 223 1.91 -12.61 -5.28
C ASP A 223 1.25 -11.23 -5.19
N MET A 224 1.43 -10.55 -4.06
CA MET A 224 0.95 -9.18 -3.85
C MET A 224 1.52 -8.21 -4.89
N VAL A 225 2.83 -8.28 -5.16
CA VAL A 225 3.50 -7.39 -6.12
C VAL A 225 3.03 -7.68 -7.53
N GLU A 226 2.92 -8.94 -7.92
CA GLU A 226 2.42 -9.33 -9.25
C GLU A 226 0.97 -8.90 -9.47
N ILE A 227 0.09 -9.07 -8.47
CA ILE A 227 -1.30 -8.61 -8.51
C ILE A 227 -1.34 -7.08 -8.67
N ALA A 228 -0.54 -6.33 -7.90
CA ALA A 228 -0.48 -4.89 -7.98
C ALA A 228 0.03 -4.39 -9.35
N LEU A 229 1.08 -5.01 -9.90
CA LEU A 229 1.61 -4.70 -11.22
C LEU A 229 0.60 -5.03 -12.33
N ALA A 230 -0.07 -6.18 -12.25
CA ALA A 230 -1.12 -6.53 -13.20
C ALA A 230 -2.30 -5.55 -13.14
N ALA A 231 -2.75 -5.16 -11.94
CA ALA A 231 -3.83 -4.19 -11.77
C ALA A 231 -3.50 -2.80 -12.33
N ALA A 232 -2.24 -2.42 -12.27
CA ALA A 232 -1.79 -1.10 -12.72
C ALA A 232 -1.88 -0.91 -14.25
N PHE A 233 -1.80 -2.01 -15.03
CA PHE A 233 -1.62 -1.97 -16.48
C PHE A 233 -2.67 -2.77 -17.28
N ASN A 234 -3.78 -3.16 -16.62
CA ASN A 234 -4.95 -3.77 -17.27
C ASN A 234 -6.04 -2.75 -17.59
#